data_67d75002961366f8dfcec22860724f0d
#
_entry.id   67d75002961366f8dfcec22860724f0d
#
_cell.length_a   1.000
_cell.length_b   1.000
_cell.length_c   1.000
_cell.angle_alpha   90.00
_cell.angle_beta   90.00
_cell.angle_gamma   90.00
#
_symmetry.space_group_name_H-M   'P 1'
#
loop_
_entity.id
_entity.type
_entity.pdbx_description
1 polymer ?
#
loop_
_entity_poly.entity_id
_entity_poly.type
_entity_poly.pdbx_seq_one_letter_code
_entity_poly.pdbx_strand_id
1 'polypeptide(L)'
;MNQHSLGIDRHGLDAAFAADEALKSNLIVEAQLLSAQQQPDAAADCFARAAEMEERLGSRCADVGLLEKSWIHLFSAASCWARAGDFHTAIGLGEQLQAEPGLPPRLRQRVQEFTDTIRQRRTQWAAGLALAAGAE
;
A
#
# COMPACT_ATOMS: atom_id res chain seq x y z
N MET A 1 -34.13 12.90 11.53
CA MET A 1 -33.53 11.83 11.20
C MET A 1 -32.11 12.07 10.94
N ASN A 2 -31.34 11.23 10.90
CA ASN A 2 -30.04 11.53 10.70
C ASN A 2 -29.46 10.54 9.81
N GLN A 3 -28.48 10.99 9.22
CA GLN A 3 -27.90 10.34 8.16
C GLN A 3 -27.10 9.22 8.55
N HIS A 4 -26.78 9.16 9.78
CA HIS A 4 -25.99 8.06 10.24
C HIS A 4 -26.68 6.76 9.96
N SER A 5 -28.00 6.79 9.99
CA SER A 5 -28.75 5.59 9.68
C SER A 5 -28.54 5.11 8.26
N LEU A 6 -27.98 5.97 7.41
CA LEU A 6 -27.64 5.60 6.04
C LEU A 6 -26.23 5.07 5.91
N GLY A 7 -25.43 5.09 7.02
CA GLY A 7 -24.08 4.58 6.99
C GLY A 7 -23.07 5.47 6.28
N ILE A 8 -23.39 6.75 6.07
CA ILE A 8 -22.50 7.70 5.39
C ILE A 8 -22.02 8.70 6.42
N ASP A 9 -20.71 8.88 6.51
CA ASP A 9 -20.15 9.86 7.41
C ASP A 9 -20.11 11.25 6.76
N ARG A 10 -19.63 12.26 7.53
CA ARG A 10 -19.60 13.65 7.06
C ARG A 10 -18.64 13.88 5.91
N HIS A 11 -17.76 12.92 5.59
CA HIS A 11 -16.83 13.01 4.49
C HIS A 11 -17.29 12.29 3.25
N GLY A 12 -18.51 11.69 3.28
CA GLY A 12 -19.03 10.95 2.14
C GLY A 12 -18.61 9.50 2.09
N LEU A 13 -17.99 9.00 3.16
CA LEU A 13 -17.57 7.60 3.25
C LEU A 13 -18.62 6.83 4.06
N ASP A 14 -18.93 5.61 3.66
CA ASP A 14 -20.01 4.83 4.23
C ASP A 14 -19.52 3.69 5.13
N ALA A 15 -20.46 2.91 5.64
CA ALA A 15 -20.15 1.78 6.50
C ALA A 15 -19.33 0.71 5.78
N ALA A 16 -19.53 0.55 4.48
CA ALA A 16 -18.74 -0.39 3.70
C ALA A 16 -17.28 0.03 3.64
N PHE A 17 -17.01 1.34 3.55
CA PHE A 17 -15.64 1.84 3.62
C PHE A 17 -15.00 1.50 4.95
N ALA A 18 -15.71 1.74 6.06
CA ALA A 18 -15.20 1.44 7.40
C ALA A 18 -14.94 -0.07 7.57
N ALA A 19 -15.81 -0.91 7.03
CA ALA A 19 -15.62 -2.36 7.08
C ALA A 19 -14.37 -2.78 6.30
N ASP A 20 -14.15 -2.18 5.14
CA ASP A 20 -12.96 -2.47 4.33
C ASP A 20 -11.68 -1.99 5.02
N GLU A 21 -11.72 -0.84 5.71
CA GLU A 21 -10.57 -0.40 6.52
C GLU A 21 -10.23 -1.40 7.61
N ALA A 22 -11.24 -1.92 8.29
CA ALA A 22 -11.03 -2.91 9.33
C ALA A 22 -10.45 -4.21 8.78
N LEU A 23 -10.99 -4.67 7.64
CA LEU A 23 -10.51 -5.89 7.00
C LEU A 23 -9.07 -5.74 6.54
N LYS A 24 -8.72 -4.60 5.94
CA LYS A 24 -7.36 -4.30 5.54
C LYS A 24 -6.40 -4.35 6.72
N SER A 25 -6.78 -3.73 7.84
CA SER A 25 -5.95 -3.72 9.04
C SER A 25 -5.74 -5.15 9.58
N ASN A 26 -6.78 -5.97 9.55
CA ASN A 26 -6.68 -7.36 9.98
C ASN A 26 -5.74 -8.16 9.07
N LEU A 27 -5.78 -7.91 7.76
CA LEU A 27 -4.87 -8.57 6.83
C LEU A 27 -3.42 -8.22 7.11
N ILE A 28 -3.14 -6.97 7.44
CA ILE A 28 -1.77 -6.53 7.76
C ILE A 28 -1.28 -7.21 9.04
N VAL A 29 -2.12 -7.27 10.07
CA VAL A 29 -1.77 -7.95 11.32
C VAL A 29 -1.51 -9.43 11.06
N GLU A 30 -2.36 -10.08 10.30
CA GLU A 30 -2.18 -11.49 9.94
C GLU A 30 -0.87 -11.70 9.18
N ALA A 31 -0.57 -10.82 8.22
CA ALA A 31 0.67 -10.89 7.46
C ALA A 31 1.90 -10.77 8.37
N GLN A 32 1.85 -9.84 9.34
CA GLN A 32 2.94 -9.65 10.28
C GLN A 32 3.14 -10.89 11.15
N LEU A 33 2.05 -11.51 11.61
CA LEU A 33 2.11 -12.73 12.39
C LEU A 33 2.70 -13.89 11.58
N LEU A 34 2.25 -14.06 10.34
CA LEU A 34 2.78 -15.09 9.46
C LEU A 34 4.27 -14.90 9.19
N SER A 35 4.68 -13.65 9.01
CA SER A 35 6.10 -13.33 8.82
C SER A 35 6.91 -13.70 10.05
N ALA A 36 6.40 -13.40 11.25
CA ALA A 36 7.06 -13.76 12.50
C ALA A 36 7.13 -15.25 12.71
N GLN A 37 6.19 -16.01 12.13
CA GLN A 37 6.15 -17.47 12.19
C GLN A 37 6.96 -18.11 11.06
N GLN A 38 7.71 -17.31 10.32
CA GLN A 38 8.56 -17.77 9.22
C GLN A 38 7.76 -18.46 8.12
N GLN A 39 6.61 -17.87 7.79
CA GLN A 39 5.79 -18.29 6.65
C GLN A 39 5.73 -17.16 5.62
N PRO A 40 6.83 -16.93 4.88
CA PRO A 40 6.96 -15.75 4.03
C PRO A 40 5.97 -15.75 2.86
N ASP A 41 5.65 -16.91 2.28
CA ASP A 41 4.74 -16.93 1.14
C ASP A 41 3.31 -16.60 1.56
N ALA A 42 2.85 -17.13 2.68
CA ALA A 42 1.53 -16.82 3.20
C ALA A 42 1.46 -15.35 3.64
N ALA A 43 2.54 -14.83 4.24
CA ALA A 43 2.61 -13.42 4.62
C ALA A 43 2.54 -12.53 3.39
N ALA A 44 3.26 -12.87 2.32
CA ALA A 44 3.25 -12.10 1.07
C ALA A 44 1.84 -12.06 0.47
N ASP A 45 1.12 -13.16 0.49
CA ASP A 45 -0.27 -13.19 0.00
C ASP A 45 -1.16 -12.25 0.79
N CYS A 46 -1.03 -12.22 2.11
CA CYS A 46 -1.81 -11.31 2.94
C CYS A 46 -1.44 -9.85 2.68
N PHE A 47 -0.17 -9.54 2.52
CA PHE A 47 0.26 -8.18 2.16
C PHE A 47 -0.29 -7.77 0.81
N ALA A 48 -0.27 -8.64 -0.19
CA ALA A 48 -0.80 -8.34 -1.52
C ALA A 48 -2.31 -8.04 -1.45
N ARG A 49 -3.05 -8.84 -0.69
CA ARG A 49 -4.49 -8.61 -0.50
C ARG A 49 -4.75 -7.28 0.21
N ALA A 50 -3.94 -6.95 1.21
CA ALA A 50 -4.04 -5.68 1.90
C ALA A 50 -3.74 -4.51 0.95
N ALA A 51 -2.73 -4.68 0.09
CA ALA A 51 -2.36 -3.66 -0.89
C ALA A 51 -3.52 -3.37 -1.86
N GLU A 52 -4.14 -4.41 -2.39
CA GLU A 52 -5.30 -4.25 -3.28
C GLU A 52 -6.42 -3.50 -2.59
N MET A 53 -6.66 -3.81 -1.32
CA MET A 53 -7.69 -3.14 -0.55
C MET A 53 -7.35 -1.67 -0.29
N GLU A 54 -6.08 -1.37 0.00
CA GLU A 54 -5.63 0.00 0.16
C GLU A 54 -5.83 0.80 -1.13
N GLU A 55 -5.56 0.22 -2.29
CA GLU A 55 -5.81 0.90 -3.56
C GLU A 55 -7.29 1.22 -3.75
N ARG A 56 -8.17 0.28 -3.42
CA ARG A 56 -9.62 0.52 -3.49
C ARG A 56 -10.06 1.60 -2.53
N LEU A 57 -9.54 1.59 -1.30
CA LEU A 57 -9.86 2.62 -0.32
C LEU A 57 -9.39 3.99 -0.80
N GLY A 58 -8.19 4.07 -1.36
CA GLY A 58 -7.66 5.30 -1.93
C GLY A 58 -8.53 5.83 -3.05
N SER A 59 -8.97 4.96 -3.95
CA SER A 59 -9.84 5.33 -5.06
C SER A 59 -11.16 5.90 -4.56
N ARG A 60 -11.75 5.29 -3.56
CA ARG A 60 -13.02 5.76 -2.98
C ARG A 60 -12.85 7.09 -2.28
N CYS A 61 -11.72 7.34 -1.63
CA CYS A 61 -11.44 8.65 -1.06
C CYS A 61 -11.33 9.72 -2.14
N ALA A 62 -10.67 9.42 -3.25
CA ALA A 62 -10.54 10.35 -4.36
C ALA A 62 -11.92 10.68 -4.96
N ASP A 63 -12.80 9.69 -5.07
CA ASP A 63 -14.13 9.87 -5.63
C ASP A 63 -14.96 10.89 -4.85
N VAL A 64 -14.72 11.05 -3.57
CA VAL A 64 -15.43 12.03 -2.74
C VAL A 64 -14.58 13.25 -2.42
N GLY A 65 -13.48 13.45 -3.15
CA GLY A 65 -12.65 14.65 -3.03
C GLY A 65 -11.67 14.66 -1.88
N LEU A 66 -11.49 13.54 -1.18
CA LEU A 66 -10.53 13.43 -0.08
C LEU A 66 -9.16 13.04 -0.62
N LEU A 67 -8.52 13.97 -1.34
CA LEU A 67 -7.30 13.65 -2.08
C LEU A 67 -6.14 13.27 -1.17
N GLU A 68 -5.95 14.02 -0.08
CA GLU A 68 -4.84 13.71 0.83
C GLU A 68 -4.99 12.34 1.45
N LYS A 69 -6.20 11.99 1.88
CA LYS A 69 -6.49 10.67 2.43
C LYS A 69 -6.29 9.59 1.37
N SER A 70 -6.67 9.87 0.12
CA SER A 70 -6.43 8.97 -1.00
C SER A 70 -4.94 8.67 -1.16
N TRP A 71 -4.10 9.72 -1.15
CA TRP A 71 -2.66 9.54 -1.31
C TRP A 71 -2.05 8.73 -0.18
N ILE A 72 -2.54 8.92 1.05
CA ILE A 72 -2.08 8.13 2.20
C ILE A 72 -2.40 6.65 2.00
N HIS A 73 -3.61 6.32 1.54
CA HIS A 73 -3.97 4.93 1.24
C HIS A 73 -3.10 4.36 0.11
N LEU A 74 -2.83 5.14 -0.93
CA LEU A 74 -1.98 4.68 -2.03
C LEU A 74 -0.54 4.46 -1.59
N PHE A 75 -0.03 5.31 -0.70
CA PHE A 75 1.31 5.09 -0.14
C PHE A 75 1.34 3.83 0.72
N SER A 76 0.31 3.60 1.52
CA SER A 76 0.18 2.36 2.29
C SER A 76 0.09 1.14 1.37
N ALA A 77 -0.60 1.27 0.24
CA ALA A 77 -0.64 0.20 -0.76
C ALA A 77 0.75 -0.10 -1.30
N ALA A 78 1.53 0.92 -1.62
CA ALA A 78 2.89 0.73 -2.11
C ALA A 78 3.74 -0.01 -1.08
N SER A 79 3.61 0.35 0.20
CA SER A 79 4.32 -0.33 1.28
C SER A 79 3.92 -1.81 1.37
N CYS A 80 2.64 -2.11 1.26
CA CYS A 80 2.15 -3.49 1.29
C CYS A 80 2.64 -4.29 0.09
N TRP A 81 2.63 -3.70 -1.12
CA TRP A 81 3.17 -4.37 -2.30
C TRP A 81 4.65 -4.70 -2.14
N ALA A 82 5.43 -3.76 -1.59
CA ALA A 82 6.85 -4.01 -1.34
C ALA A 82 7.04 -5.18 -0.37
N ARG A 83 6.23 -5.25 0.69
CA ARG A 83 6.29 -6.36 1.64
C ARG A 83 5.82 -7.67 1.04
N ALA A 84 4.97 -7.60 0.03
CA ALA A 84 4.55 -8.77 -0.73
C ALA A 84 5.62 -9.22 -1.73
N GLY A 85 6.70 -8.45 -1.89
CA GLY A 85 7.76 -8.76 -2.84
C GLY A 85 7.51 -8.20 -4.23
N ASP A 86 6.44 -7.47 -4.44
CA ASP A 86 6.12 -6.87 -5.73
C ASP A 86 6.71 -5.47 -5.82
N PHE A 87 8.00 -5.39 -6.04
CA PHE A 87 8.74 -4.14 -6.11
C PHE A 87 8.31 -3.29 -7.31
N HIS A 88 7.98 -3.93 -8.41
CA HIS A 88 7.55 -3.21 -9.61
C HIS A 88 6.29 -2.39 -9.34
N THR A 89 5.27 -3.01 -8.77
CA THR A 89 4.02 -2.32 -8.44
C THR A 89 4.25 -1.23 -7.38
N ALA A 90 5.06 -1.54 -6.36
CA ALA A 90 5.37 -0.58 -5.30
C ALA A 90 6.04 0.68 -5.86
N ILE A 91 7.03 0.51 -6.73
CA ILE A 91 7.73 1.63 -7.36
C ILE A 91 6.78 2.42 -8.27
N GLY A 92 5.94 1.73 -9.03
CA GLY A 92 4.96 2.38 -9.91
C GLY A 92 4.01 3.29 -9.14
N LEU A 93 3.52 2.84 -7.99
CA LEU A 93 2.68 3.68 -7.12
C LEU A 93 3.45 4.86 -6.56
N GLY A 94 4.70 4.64 -6.15
CA GLY A 94 5.54 5.73 -5.68
C GLY A 94 5.75 6.80 -6.74
N GLU A 95 6.02 6.40 -7.97
CA GLU A 95 6.17 7.34 -9.08
C GLU A 95 4.88 8.08 -9.39
N GLN A 96 3.75 7.37 -9.34
CA GLN A 96 2.44 7.97 -9.55
C GLN A 96 2.17 9.05 -8.51
N LEU A 97 2.48 8.78 -7.24
CA LEU A 97 2.30 9.76 -6.17
C LEU A 97 3.20 10.97 -6.36
N GLN A 98 4.47 10.76 -6.75
CA GLN A 98 5.39 11.86 -6.97
C GLN A 98 4.97 12.75 -8.13
N ALA A 99 4.19 12.24 -9.07
CA ALA A 99 3.67 13.01 -10.17
C ALA A 99 2.49 13.92 -9.78
N GLU A 100 1.94 13.78 -8.56
CA GLU A 100 0.81 14.60 -8.11
C GLU A 100 1.29 15.97 -7.68
N PRO A 101 0.87 17.04 -8.38
CA PRO A 101 1.38 18.40 -8.06
C PRO A 101 0.97 18.84 -6.65
N GLY A 102 -0.19 18.39 -6.17
CA GLY A 102 -0.70 18.79 -4.86
C GLY A 102 -0.20 17.97 -3.69
N LEU A 103 0.69 17.01 -3.93
CA LEU A 103 1.18 16.16 -2.85
C LEU A 103 1.91 17.01 -1.80
N PRO A 104 1.53 16.91 -0.51
CA PRO A 104 2.20 17.70 0.53
C PRO A 104 3.70 17.41 0.60
N PRO A 105 4.53 18.42 0.90
CA PRO A 105 5.99 18.24 0.87
C PRO A 105 6.50 17.12 1.77
N ARG A 106 5.94 16.97 2.96
CA ARG A 106 6.36 15.91 3.87
C ARG A 106 6.06 14.53 3.31
N LEU A 107 4.87 14.39 2.73
CA LEU A 107 4.48 13.12 2.13
C LEU A 107 5.32 12.84 0.89
N ARG A 108 5.58 13.87 0.08
CA ARG A 108 6.44 13.75 -1.09
C ARG A 108 7.82 13.23 -0.71
N GLN A 109 8.41 13.77 0.34
CA GLN A 109 9.71 13.33 0.80
C GLN A 109 9.67 11.87 1.25
N ARG A 110 8.67 11.48 2.02
CA ARG A 110 8.53 10.09 2.48
C ARG A 110 8.34 9.12 1.32
N VAL A 111 7.54 9.50 0.34
CA VAL A 111 7.31 8.68 -0.85
C VAL A 111 8.61 8.53 -1.64
N GLN A 112 9.36 9.61 -1.78
CA GLN A 112 10.63 9.55 -2.50
C GLN A 112 11.65 8.65 -1.80
N GLU A 113 11.80 8.80 -0.51
CA GLU A 113 12.72 7.96 0.27
C GLU A 113 12.33 6.49 0.18
N PHE A 114 11.04 6.21 0.30
CA PHE A 114 10.54 4.85 0.17
C PHE A 114 10.83 4.29 -1.22
N THR A 115 10.50 5.04 -2.26
CA THR A 115 10.65 4.59 -3.64
C THR A 115 12.13 4.32 -3.96
N ASP A 116 13.02 5.19 -3.51
CA ASP A 116 14.46 5.01 -3.70
C ASP A 116 14.95 3.76 -2.97
N THR A 117 14.48 3.53 -1.75
CA THR A 117 14.83 2.33 -0.99
C THR A 117 14.38 1.06 -1.71
N ILE A 118 13.17 1.07 -2.26
CA ILE A 118 12.65 -0.11 -2.95
C ILE A 118 13.41 -0.34 -4.26
N ARG A 119 13.80 0.72 -4.97
CA ARG A 119 14.65 0.59 -6.16
C ARG A 119 15.98 -0.07 -5.81
N GLN A 120 16.60 0.32 -4.69
CA GLN A 120 17.83 -0.29 -4.23
C GLN A 120 17.63 -1.77 -3.91
N ARG A 121 16.56 -2.11 -3.22
CA ARG A 121 16.25 -3.51 -2.91
C ARG A 121 16.07 -4.34 -4.17
N ARG A 122 15.37 -3.78 -5.17
CA ARG A 122 15.18 -4.46 -6.45
C ARG A 122 16.51 -4.71 -7.14
N THR A 123 17.39 -3.73 -7.13
CA THR A 123 18.72 -3.85 -7.73
C THR A 123 19.55 -4.92 -7.00
N GLN A 124 19.53 -4.92 -5.67
CA GLN A 124 20.25 -5.91 -4.88
C GLN A 124 19.72 -7.32 -5.12
N TRP A 125 18.40 -7.47 -5.20
CA TRP A 125 17.77 -8.75 -5.47
C TRP A 125 18.17 -9.28 -6.85
N ALA A 126 18.15 -8.44 -7.88
CA ALA A 126 18.56 -8.82 -9.23
C ALA A 126 20.04 -9.19 -9.28
N ALA A 127 20.89 -8.43 -8.56
CA ALA A 127 22.32 -8.75 -8.47
C ALA A 127 22.55 -10.09 -7.77
N GLY A 128 21.77 -10.38 -6.73
CA GLY A 128 21.85 -11.66 -6.03
C GLY A 128 21.48 -12.82 -6.93
N LEU A 129 20.43 -12.65 -7.74
CA LEU A 129 20.05 -13.68 -8.72
C LEU A 129 21.13 -13.89 -9.77
N ALA A 130 21.74 -12.81 -10.26
CA ALA A 130 22.81 -12.90 -11.26
C ALA A 130 24.04 -13.62 -10.68
N LEU A 131 24.40 -13.33 -9.44
CA LEU A 131 25.51 -14.02 -8.76
C LEU A 131 25.20 -15.51 -8.57
N ALA A 132 23.97 -15.82 -8.15
CA ALA A 132 23.58 -17.23 -7.97
C ALA A 132 23.64 -17.99 -9.29
N ALA A 133 23.18 -17.39 -10.38
CA ALA A 133 23.23 -18.00 -11.70
C ALA A 133 24.69 -18.16 -12.17
N GLY A 134 25.55 -17.17 -11.88
CA GLY A 134 26.95 -17.24 -12.26
C GLY A 134 27.78 -18.23 -11.45
N ALA A 135 27.29 -18.61 -10.27
CA ALA A 135 27.99 -19.58 -9.42
C ALA A 135 27.79 -21.01 -9.89
N GLU A 136 26.84 -21.26 -10.76
CA GLU A 136 26.59 -22.57 -11.32
C GLU A 136 27.48 -22.84 -12.52
#